data_4814dfa7c0438487c8c533f3f34283cd
#
_entry.id   4814dfa7c0438487c8c533f3f34283cd
#
_cell.length_a   1.000
_cell.length_b   1.000
_cell.length_c   1.000
_cell.angle_alpha   90.00
_cell.angle_beta   90.00
_cell.angle_gamma   90.00
#
_symmetry.space_group_name_H-M   'P 1'
#
loop_
_entity.id
_entity.type
_entity.pdbx_description
1 polymer ?
#
loop_
_entity_poly.entity_id
_entity_poly.type
_entity_poly.pdbx_seq_one_letter_code
_entity_poly.pdbx_strand_id
1 'polypeptide(L)'
;MKAARFYDRGDIRIEDIPEPEVTPGTVGIKVAWCGICGTDLHEFMEGPIFIPPCGHPHPISGESAPITMGHEFSGVVYAVGEGVDDIEIGQHVVVEPYIVADDVPTGPGDNYHLSKNMNFIGLGGRGGGLSEKIAVKRRWVHPISNKIPLDQAALIEPLSVGHHAYVRSGAKAGDIALVGGAGPIGLLLSAILKAKGLKVIITELSAKRKEKAKESGVADYILDPSEVDVVSEVMKITNGDGVDVAFECSSVNKVLDTLVAAVKPTGVIVIVSIWSHPASINVHSVVMKELDVRGTIAYVNDHEETIKLVEEGKINLEPFITQRI
;
A
#
# COMPACT_ATOMS: atom_id res chain seq x y z
N MET A 1 -11.93 2.20 -25.55
CA MET A 1 -11.59 1.21 -24.54
C MET A 1 -12.52 1.33 -23.35
N LYS A 2 -12.76 0.24 -22.60
CA LYS A 2 -13.57 0.27 -21.38
C LYS A 2 -12.76 0.85 -20.21
N ALA A 3 -13.45 1.62 -19.34
CA ALA A 3 -12.89 2.14 -18.12
C ALA A 3 -13.97 2.31 -17.03
N ALA A 4 -13.58 2.09 -15.75
CA ALA A 4 -14.41 2.39 -14.61
C ALA A 4 -14.15 3.83 -14.16
N ARG A 5 -15.16 4.68 -14.25
CA ARG A 5 -15.09 6.13 -14.03
C ARG A 5 -15.87 6.53 -12.79
N PHE A 6 -15.19 7.14 -11.82
CA PHE A 6 -15.83 7.74 -10.65
C PHE A 6 -16.37 9.13 -11.01
N TYR A 7 -17.66 9.34 -10.81
CA TYR A 7 -18.34 10.60 -11.03
C TYR A 7 -18.57 11.37 -9.73
N ASP A 8 -19.06 10.66 -8.72
CA ASP A 8 -19.35 11.19 -7.40
C ASP A 8 -19.57 10.02 -6.43
N ARG A 9 -19.83 10.32 -5.17
CA ARG A 9 -20.18 9.35 -4.13
C ARG A 9 -21.29 8.41 -4.61
N GLY A 10 -21.02 7.10 -4.56
CA GLY A 10 -21.95 6.05 -4.98
C GLY A 10 -22.15 5.94 -6.50
N ASP A 11 -21.39 6.68 -7.31
CA ASP A 11 -21.55 6.72 -8.77
C ASP A 11 -20.24 6.39 -9.49
N ILE A 12 -20.05 5.10 -9.78
CA ILE A 12 -19.00 4.60 -10.67
C ILE A 12 -19.66 3.99 -11.90
N ARG A 13 -19.21 4.37 -13.09
CA ARG A 13 -19.76 3.93 -14.37
C ARG A 13 -18.72 3.25 -15.22
N ILE A 14 -19.13 2.19 -15.92
CA ILE A 14 -18.30 1.55 -16.94
C ILE A 14 -18.61 2.22 -18.27
N GLU A 15 -17.62 2.87 -18.86
CA GLU A 15 -17.78 3.67 -20.05
C GLU A 15 -16.78 3.31 -21.14
N ASP A 16 -17.14 3.62 -22.38
CA ASP A 16 -16.20 3.62 -23.49
C ASP A 16 -15.53 5.00 -23.58
N ILE A 17 -14.23 5.02 -23.38
CA ILE A 17 -13.39 6.23 -23.47
C ILE A 17 -12.35 6.09 -24.59
N PRO A 18 -11.78 7.19 -25.09
CA PRO A 18 -10.65 7.13 -26.02
C PRO A 18 -9.47 6.34 -25.42
N GLU A 19 -8.69 5.68 -26.29
CA GLU A 19 -7.43 5.06 -25.86
C GLU A 19 -6.42 6.16 -25.48
N PRO A 20 -5.53 5.88 -24.51
CA PRO A 20 -4.51 6.83 -24.11
C PRO A 20 -3.49 7.03 -25.24
N GLU A 21 -3.09 8.27 -25.45
CA GLU A 21 -1.99 8.60 -26.36
C GLU A 21 -0.66 8.30 -25.69
N VAL A 22 0.21 7.55 -26.39
CA VAL A 22 1.58 7.31 -25.93
C VAL A 22 2.47 8.43 -26.47
N THR A 23 2.81 9.36 -25.59
CA THR A 23 3.62 10.55 -25.91
C THR A 23 5.10 10.32 -25.58
N PRO A 24 6.03 11.19 -26.04
CA PRO A 24 7.45 11.09 -25.66
C PRO A 24 7.64 10.95 -24.14
N GLY A 25 8.52 10.02 -23.74
CA GLY A 25 8.82 9.72 -22.34
C GLY A 25 7.75 8.90 -21.60
N THR A 26 6.72 8.39 -22.30
CA THR A 26 5.68 7.54 -21.69
C THR A 26 5.73 6.10 -22.21
N VAL A 27 5.15 5.19 -21.42
CA VAL A 27 5.01 3.76 -21.72
C VAL A 27 3.54 3.44 -21.79
N GLY A 28 3.09 2.86 -22.90
CA GLY A 28 1.74 2.34 -23.10
C GLY A 28 1.63 0.94 -22.50
N ILE A 29 0.74 0.76 -21.54
CA ILE A 29 0.54 -0.49 -20.80
C ILE A 29 -0.87 -1.00 -21.08
N LYS A 30 -0.98 -2.24 -21.56
CA LYS A 30 -2.23 -3.00 -21.54
C LYS A 30 -2.37 -3.58 -20.13
N VAL A 31 -3.35 -3.08 -19.38
CA VAL A 31 -3.58 -3.54 -18.01
C VAL A 31 -4.06 -4.98 -18.03
N ALA A 32 -3.44 -5.82 -17.22
CA ALA A 32 -3.84 -7.21 -17.06
C ALA A 32 -4.69 -7.41 -15.80
N TRP A 33 -4.25 -6.80 -14.70
CA TRP A 33 -4.95 -6.88 -13.42
C TRP A 33 -4.82 -5.56 -12.66
N CYS A 34 -5.88 -5.24 -11.93
CA CYS A 34 -5.90 -4.11 -11.01
C CYS A 34 -6.52 -4.54 -9.68
N GLY A 35 -5.84 -4.30 -8.57
CA GLY A 35 -6.37 -4.44 -7.23
C GLY A 35 -7.43 -3.38 -6.93
N ILE A 36 -8.34 -3.71 -6.02
CA ILE A 36 -9.30 -2.74 -5.44
C ILE A 36 -8.79 -2.38 -4.05
N CYS A 37 -8.33 -1.15 -3.88
CA CYS A 37 -7.84 -0.62 -2.62
C CYS A 37 -8.98 -0.21 -1.68
N GLY A 38 -8.70 -0.19 -0.38
CA GLY A 38 -9.59 0.44 0.60
C GLY A 38 -9.87 1.91 0.28
N THR A 39 -8.92 2.61 -0.34
CA THR A 39 -9.09 4.00 -0.80
C THR A 39 -10.16 4.12 -1.89
N ASP A 40 -10.20 3.18 -2.85
CA ASP A 40 -11.25 3.17 -3.88
C ASP A 40 -12.66 2.99 -3.26
N LEU A 41 -12.75 2.15 -2.22
CA LEU A 41 -14.00 1.96 -1.47
C LEU A 41 -14.40 3.22 -0.70
N HIS A 42 -13.45 3.90 -0.08
CA HIS A 42 -13.70 5.16 0.63
C HIS A 42 -14.16 6.26 -0.33
N GLU A 43 -13.54 6.38 -1.51
CA GLU A 43 -14.02 7.28 -2.57
C GLU A 43 -15.47 6.98 -2.94
N PHE A 44 -15.81 5.70 -3.18
CA PHE A 44 -17.17 5.30 -3.52
C PHE A 44 -18.18 5.57 -2.40
N MET A 45 -17.83 5.29 -1.14
CA MET A 45 -18.75 5.35 -0.02
C MET A 45 -18.90 6.76 0.58
N GLU A 46 -17.82 7.53 0.62
CA GLU A 46 -17.70 8.78 1.37
C GLU A 46 -17.17 9.94 0.55
N GLY A 47 -16.56 9.65 -0.63
CA GLY A 47 -15.87 10.62 -1.47
C GLY A 47 -16.77 11.70 -2.09
N PRO A 48 -16.15 12.62 -2.82
CA PRO A 48 -14.72 12.63 -3.18
C PRO A 48 -13.80 13.02 -2.01
N ILE A 49 -12.67 12.30 -1.84
CA ILE A 49 -11.65 12.52 -0.79
C ILE A 49 -10.31 12.91 -1.44
N PHE A 50 -9.72 11.97 -2.21
CA PHE A 50 -8.50 12.18 -3.01
C PHE A 50 -8.83 12.53 -4.45
N ILE A 51 -9.97 12.08 -4.96
CA ILE A 51 -10.44 12.41 -6.31
C ILE A 51 -10.89 13.87 -6.32
N PRO A 52 -10.34 14.70 -7.23
CA PRO A 52 -10.77 16.09 -7.37
C PRO A 52 -12.25 16.16 -7.80
N PRO A 53 -13.12 16.85 -7.05
CA PRO A 53 -14.53 16.94 -7.42
C PRO A 53 -14.73 17.67 -8.75
N CYS A 54 -15.85 17.40 -9.42
CA CYS A 54 -16.17 18.02 -10.71
C CYS A 54 -16.05 19.55 -10.64
N GLY A 55 -15.36 20.15 -11.61
CA GLY A 55 -15.11 21.60 -11.66
C GLY A 55 -13.98 22.12 -10.78
N HIS A 56 -13.32 21.26 -10.02
CA HIS A 56 -12.16 21.61 -9.19
C HIS A 56 -10.94 20.77 -9.59
N PRO A 57 -10.27 21.08 -10.71
CA PRO A 57 -9.20 20.25 -11.23
C PRO A 57 -8.00 20.17 -10.30
N HIS A 58 -7.39 18.98 -10.26
CA HIS A 58 -6.16 18.74 -9.52
C HIS A 58 -5.02 19.63 -10.04
N PRO A 59 -4.25 20.30 -9.15
CA PRO A 59 -3.26 21.30 -9.58
C PRO A 59 -2.16 20.79 -10.53
N ILE A 60 -1.83 19.48 -10.46
CA ILE A 60 -0.76 18.89 -11.27
C ILE A 60 -1.31 18.20 -12.52
N SER A 61 -2.35 17.37 -12.39
CA SER A 61 -2.91 16.66 -13.54
C SER A 61 -3.80 17.55 -14.41
N GLY A 62 -4.43 18.57 -13.83
CA GLY A 62 -5.44 19.41 -14.50
C GLY A 62 -6.79 18.72 -14.65
N GLU A 63 -6.97 17.53 -14.07
CA GLU A 63 -8.18 16.72 -14.20
C GLU A 63 -9.04 16.81 -12.92
N SER A 64 -10.35 16.59 -13.11
CA SER A 64 -11.34 16.44 -12.05
C SER A 64 -12.33 15.35 -12.42
N ALA A 65 -13.19 14.92 -11.49
CA ALA A 65 -14.21 13.93 -11.80
C ALA A 65 -14.98 14.30 -13.09
N PRO A 66 -15.27 13.31 -13.98
CA PRO A 66 -15.08 11.88 -13.78
C PRO A 66 -13.64 11.40 -14.01
N ILE A 67 -13.10 10.62 -13.06
CA ILE A 67 -11.73 10.07 -13.08
C ILE A 67 -11.78 8.55 -13.29
N THR A 68 -10.89 8.00 -14.12
CA THR A 68 -10.68 6.55 -14.21
C THR A 68 -9.97 6.07 -12.95
N MET A 69 -10.56 5.09 -12.25
CA MET A 69 -10.05 4.59 -10.97
C MET A 69 -8.97 3.52 -11.12
N GLY A 70 -8.40 3.14 -9.98
CA GLY A 70 -7.46 2.03 -9.82
C GLY A 70 -6.01 2.46 -9.86
N HIS A 71 -5.28 2.16 -8.78
CA HIS A 71 -3.87 2.54 -8.60
C HIS A 71 -2.96 1.35 -8.27
N GLU A 72 -3.50 0.15 -8.07
CA GLU A 72 -2.77 -1.08 -7.79
C GLU A 72 -2.79 -1.99 -9.02
N PHE A 73 -1.93 -1.78 -10.03
CA PHE A 73 -2.06 -2.51 -11.28
C PHE A 73 -0.76 -3.00 -11.89
N SER A 74 -0.91 -4.05 -12.67
CA SER A 74 0.11 -4.68 -13.48
C SER A 74 -0.35 -4.82 -14.92
N GLY A 75 0.58 -4.99 -15.83
CA GLY A 75 0.24 -5.16 -17.24
C GLY A 75 1.42 -5.50 -18.12
N VAL A 76 1.17 -5.42 -19.43
CA VAL A 76 2.14 -5.70 -20.48
C VAL A 76 2.33 -4.45 -21.33
N VAL A 77 3.57 -4.09 -21.59
CA VAL A 77 3.92 -2.96 -22.45
C VAL A 77 3.44 -3.25 -23.89
N TYR A 78 2.60 -2.36 -24.45
CA TYR A 78 2.16 -2.47 -25.85
C TYR A 78 2.78 -1.42 -26.77
N ALA A 79 3.28 -0.32 -26.20
CA ALA A 79 3.93 0.75 -26.93
C ALA A 79 4.91 1.51 -26.03
N VAL A 80 5.93 2.12 -26.62
CA VAL A 80 6.88 3.01 -25.95
C VAL A 80 6.95 4.32 -26.70
N GLY A 81 6.96 5.43 -25.97
CA GLY A 81 7.09 6.77 -26.53
C GLY A 81 8.55 7.09 -26.87
N GLU A 82 8.75 8.10 -27.69
CA GLU A 82 10.08 8.61 -28.04
C GLU A 82 10.91 8.91 -26.76
N GLY A 83 12.19 8.52 -26.75
CA GLY A 83 13.11 8.71 -25.63
C GLY A 83 12.98 7.67 -24.51
N VAL A 84 12.20 6.60 -24.69
CA VAL A 84 12.15 5.45 -23.80
C VAL A 84 12.92 4.30 -24.44
N ASP A 85 14.15 4.04 -23.97
CA ASP A 85 15.08 3.09 -24.62
C ASP A 85 15.38 1.86 -23.73
N ASP A 86 14.83 1.81 -22.52
CA ASP A 86 15.14 0.82 -21.48
C ASP A 86 13.95 -0.07 -21.09
N ILE A 87 12.86 0.00 -21.86
CA ILE A 87 11.67 -0.87 -21.75
C ILE A 87 11.30 -1.37 -23.15
N GLU A 88 10.92 -2.65 -23.23
CA GLU A 88 10.55 -3.31 -24.47
C GLU A 88 9.05 -3.64 -24.55
N ILE A 89 8.49 -3.64 -25.76
CA ILE A 89 7.13 -4.12 -26.01
C ILE A 89 7.05 -5.61 -25.65
N GLY A 90 5.99 -5.99 -24.93
CA GLY A 90 5.80 -7.35 -24.42
C GLY A 90 6.35 -7.57 -23.01
N GLN A 91 7.07 -6.63 -22.45
CA GLN A 91 7.61 -6.70 -21.09
C GLN A 91 6.49 -6.59 -20.05
N HIS A 92 6.54 -7.43 -19.00
CA HIS A 92 5.67 -7.32 -17.84
C HIS A 92 6.12 -6.16 -16.95
N VAL A 93 5.16 -5.40 -16.45
CA VAL A 93 5.43 -4.21 -15.64
C VAL A 93 4.42 -4.05 -14.50
N VAL A 94 4.86 -3.38 -13.45
CA VAL A 94 4.03 -2.77 -12.42
C VAL A 94 4.27 -1.27 -12.41
N VAL A 95 3.34 -0.53 -11.83
CA VAL A 95 3.42 0.93 -11.83
C VAL A 95 3.47 1.46 -10.40
N GLU A 96 4.36 2.41 -10.19
CA GLU A 96 4.38 3.30 -9.03
C GLU A 96 3.51 4.52 -9.36
N PRO A 97 2.23 4.56 -8.93
CA PRO A 97 1.20 5.40 -9.57
C PRO A 97 1.22 6.87 -9.14
N TYR A 98 2.38 7.51 -9.01
CA TYR A 98 2.48 8.89 -8.54
C TYR A 98 2.12 9.94 -9.57
N ILE A 99 1.42 10.96 -9.08
CA ILE A 99 1.25 12.25 -9.73
C ILE A 99 1.99 13.30 -8.89
N VAL A 100 3.17 13.70 -9.34
CA VAL A 100 3.99 14.76 -8.75
C VAL A 100 4.33 15.80 -9.80
N ALA A 101 4.65 17.03 -9.39
CA ALA A 101 5.07 18.08 -10.30
C ALA A 101 6.42 17.75 -10.95
N ASP A 102 6.65 18.24 -12.18
CA ASP A 102 7.81 17.85 -12.98
C ASP A 102 9.15 18.37 -12.39
N ASP A 103 9.10 19.39 -11.56
CA ASP A 103 10.25 19.96 -10.85
C ASP A 103 10.56 19.26 -9.51
N VAL A 104 9.73 18.30 -9.07
CA VAL A 104 9.98 17.52 -7.86
C VAL A 104 11.02 16.45 -8.17
N PRO A 105 12.16 16.43 -7.45
CA PRO A 105 13.14 15.37 -7.62
C PRO A 105 12.57 14.01 -7.15
N THR A 106 12.86 12.95 -7.91
CA THR A 106 12.31 11.60 -7.70
C THR A 106 13.40 10.52 -7.66
N GLY A 107 14.62 10.89 -7.31
CA GLY A 107 15.76 9.99 -7.18
C GLY A 107 15.85 9.31 -5.80
N PRO A 108 16.88 8.49 -5.61
CA PRO A 108 17.17 7.89 -4.30
C PRO A 108 17.39 8.95 -3.21
N GLY A 109 16.66 8.84 -2.11
CA GLY A 109 16.70 9.78 -0.99
C GLY A 109 15.76 10.98 -1.10
N ASP A 110 15.07 11.16 -2.23
CA ASP A 110 14.06 12.20 -2.39
C ASP A 110 12.74 11.77 -1.75
N ASN A 111 12.01 12.74 -1.19
CA ASN A 111 10.74 12.51 -0.51
C ASN A 111 9.56 12.95 -1.38
N TYR A 112 9.50 12.52 -2.65
CA TYR A 112 8.44 12.92 -3.60
C TYR A 112 7.02 12.52 -3.13
N HIS A 113 6.90 11.47 -2.33
CA HIS A 113 5.63 11.03 -1.72
C HIS A 113 5.06 12.05 -0.71
N LEU A 114 5.86 13.03 -0.27
CA LEU A 114 5.45 14.14 0.61
C LEU A 114 5.41 15.49 -0.11
N SER A 115 5.55 15.49 -1.43
CA SER A 115 5.56 16.72 -2.21
C SER A 115 4.17 17.40 -2.21
N LYS A 116 4.19 18.71 -2.38
CA LYS A 116 2.96 19.51 -2.41
C LYS A 116 2.05 19.06 -3.56
N ASN A 117 0.78 18.87 -3.26
CA ASN A 117 -0.23 18.41 -4.21
C ASN A 117 0.07 17.05 -4.85
N MET A 118 0.90 16.21 -4.23
CA MET A 118 1.07 14.83 -4.65
C MET A 118 -0.28 14.12 -4.64
N ASN A 119 -0.52 13.27 -5.64
CA ASN A 119 -1.67 12.38 -5.74
C ASN A 119 -1.27 11.11 -6.51
N PHE A 120 -2.25 10.25 -6.81
CA PHE A 120 -2.02 8.98 -7.49
C PHE A 120 -2.75 8.92 -8.83
N ILE A 121 -2.15 8.26 -9.81
CA ILE A 121 -2.83 7.77 -11.01
C ILE A 121 -4.00 6.90 -10.56
N GLY A 122 -5.17 7.11 -11.12
CA GLY A 122 -6.38 6.40 -10.67
C GLY A 122 -7.15 7.06 -9.53
N LEU A 123 -6.62 8.16 -8.98
CA LEU A 123 -7.31 9.04 -8.03
C LEU A 123 -7.23 10.50 -8.47
N GLY A 124 -6.04 11.03 -8.73
CA GLY A 124 -5.83 12.43 -9.13
C GLY A 124 -5.90 12.68 -10.64
N GLY A 125 -6.20 11.67 -11.45
CA GLY A 125 -6.21 11.74 -12.91
C GLY A 125 -5.12 10.91 -13.58
N ARG A 126 -4.76 11.27 -14.82
CA ARG A 126 -3.78 10.58 -15.69
C ARG A 126 -4.14 9.11 -15.97
N GLY A 127 -5.45 8.81 -16.09
CA GLY A 127 -5.97 7.46 -16.26
C GLY A 127 -6.04 6.68 -14.95
N GLY A 128 -6.12 5.36 -15.04
CA GLY A 128 -6.17 4.45 -13.90
C GLY A 128 -6.16 2.99 -14.34
N GLY A 129 -5.80 2.10 -13.40
CA GLY A 129 -5.68 0.66 -13.64
C GLY A 129 -7.01 -0.06 -13.89
N LEU A 130 -8.15 0.55 -13.54
CA LEU A 130 -9.48 0.04 -13.88
C LEU A 130 -9.89 0.50 -15.28
N SER A 131 -8.97 0.34 -16.25
CA SER A 131 -9.18 0.52 -17.69
C SER A 131 -8.36 -0.51 -18.47
N GLU A 132 -8.69 -0.70 -19.76
CA GLU A 132 -7.99 -1.70 -20.59
C GLU A 132 -6.55 -1.29 -20.92
N LYS A 133 -6.28 0.01 -21.04
CA LYS A 133 -4.97 0.56 -21.39
C LYS A 133 -4.70 1.86 -20.64
N ILE A 134 -3.43 2.12 -20.37
CA ILE A 134 -2.96 3.37 -19.77
C ILE A 134 -1.61 3.76 -20.36
N ALA A 135 -1.34 5.07 -20.44
CA ALA A 135 0.00 5.60 -20.73
C ALA A 135 0.58 6.27 -19.50
N VAL A 136 1.76 5.81 -19.07
CA VAL A 136 2.41 6.23 -17.83
C VAL A 136 3.80 6.76 -18.11
N LYS A 137 4.23 7.84 -17.43
CA LYS A 137 5.62 8.33 -17.53
C LYS A 137 6.61 7.20 -17.20
N ARG A 138 7.66 7.04 -18.03
CA ARG A 138 8.66 5.96 -17.86
C ARG A 138 9.18 5.83 -16.44
N ARG A 139 9.40 6.94 -15.74
CA ARG A 139 9.91 6.97 -14.35
C ARG A 139 9.09 6.10 -13.38
N TRP A 140 7.81 5.98 -13.61
CA TRP A 140 6.88 5.26 -12.73
C TRP A 140 6.61 3.81 -13.14
N VAL A 141 7.25 3.34 -14.19
CA VAL A 141 7.04 1.97 -14.72
C VAL A 141 8.22 1.11 -14.32
N HIS A 142 7.96 0.05 -13.58
CA HIS A 142 8.96 -0.90 -13.10
C HIS A 142 8.80 -2.23 -13.85
N PRO A 143 9.81 -2.62 -14.66
CA PRO A 143 9.86 -3.95 -15.26
C PRO A 143 9.95 -5.05 -14.20
N ILE A 144 9.24 -6.14 -14.45
CA ILE A 144 9.26 -7.33 -13.60
C ILE A 144 9.57 -8.58 -14.42
N SER A 145 10.04 -9.63 -13.74
CA SER A 145 10.22 -10.93 -14.36
C SER A 145 8.90 -11.53 -14.82
N ASN A 146 8.88 -12.09 -16.04
CA ASN A 146 7.71 -12.83 -16.56
C ASN A 146 7.36 -14.07 -15.72
N LYS A 147 8.18 -14.43 -14.72
CA LYS A 147 7.90 -15.50 -13.76
C LYS A 147 6.86 -15.09 -12.71
N ILE A 148 6.66 -13.79 -12.48
CA ILE A 148 5.65 -13.29 -11.58
C ILE A 148 4.31 -13.24 -12.34
N PRO A 149 3.27 -13.99 -11.91
CA PRO A 149 1.94 -13.85 -12.48
C PRO A 149 1.42 -12.43 -12.34
N LEU A 150 0.79 -11.89 -13.39
CA LEU A 150 0.38 -10.48 -13.40
C LEU A 150 -0.69 -10.15 -12.36
N ASP A 151 -1.56 -11.11 -12.00
CA ASP A 151 -2.53 -10.96 -10.92
C ASP A 151 -1.86 -10.80 -9.54
N GLN A 152 -0.74 -11.50 -9.31
CA GLN A 152 0.08 -11.31 -8.13
C GLN A 152 0.88 -10.01 -8.20
N ALA A 153 1.38 -9.66 -9.39
CA ALA A 153 2.17 -8.45 -9.59
C ALA A 153 1.39 -7.16 -9.24
N ALA A 154 0.07 -7.14 -9.40
CA ALA A 154 -0.76 -6.02 -8.99
C ALA A 154 -0.67 -5.73 -7.47
N LEU A 155 -0.28 -6.71 -6.65
CA LEU A 155 -0.08 -6.54 -5.21
C LEU A 155 1.27 -5.92 -4.84
N ILE A 156 2.17 -5.68 -5.79
CA ILE A 156 3.49 -5.07 -5.52
C ILE A 156 3.30 -3.62 -5.05
N GLU A 157 2.29 -2.92 -5.56
CA GLU A 157 1.98 -1.57 -5.08
C GLU A 157 1.64 -1.57 -3.58
N PRO A 158 0.59 -2.27 -3.08
CA PRO A 158 0.28 -2.27 -1.65
C PRO A 158 1.36 -2.99 -0.81
N LEU A 159 2.14 -3.91 -1.37
CA LEU A 159 3.32 -4.48 -0.71
C LEU A 159 4.37 -3.40 -0.43
N SER A 160 4.53 -2.44 -1.35
CA SER A 160 5.46 -1.31 -1.18
C SER A 160 5.03 -0.38 -0.04
N VAL A 161 3.73 -0.24 0.23
CA VAL A 161 3.22 0.43 1.46
C VAL A 161 3.72 -0.29 2.71
N GLY A 162 3.59 -1.62 2.74
CA GLY A 162 4.11 -2.44 3.85
C GLY A 162 5.62 -2.33 4.01
N HIS A 163 6.37 -2.33 2.90
CA HIS A 163 7.82 -2.18 2.91
C HIS A 163 8.23 -0.80 3.45
N HIS A 164 7.59 0.26 3.01
CA HIS A 164 7.85 1.61 3.50
C HIS A 164 7.60 1.73 5.01
N ALA A 165 6.51 1.14 5.51
CA ALA A 165 6.23 1.10 6.93
C ALA A 165 7.35 0.36 7.72
N TYR A 166 7.85 -0.76 7.18
CA TYR A 166 9.02 -1.46 7.74
C TYR A 166 10.26 -0.56 7.76
N VAL A 167 10.60 0.11 6.66
CA VAL A 167 11.74 1.03 6.59
C VAL A 167 11.59 2.18 7.60
N ARG A 168 10.39 2.77 7.69
CA ARG A 168 10.08 3.83 8.66
C ARG A 168 10.22 3.38 10.12
N SER A 169 10.02 2.09 10.40
CA SER A 169 10.15 1.55 11.75
C SER A 169 11.60 1.50 12.26
N GLY A 170 12.55 1.29 11.37
CA GLY A 170 13.95 1.02 11.70
C GLY A 170 14.17 -0.37 12.33
N ALA A 171 13.18 -1.25 12.26
CA ALA A 171 13.24 -2.60 12.81
C ALA A 171 14.29 -3.47 12.10
N LYS A 172 14.79 -4.48 12.78
CA LYS A 172 15.91 -5.33 12.33
C LYS A 172 15.53 -6.81 12.43
N ALA A 173 16.27 -7.64 11.71
CA ALA A 173 16.18 -9.09 11.87
C ALA A 173 16.36 -9.51 13.33
N GLY A 174 15.48 -10.38 13.82
CA GLY A 174 15.43 -10.82 15.22
C GLY A 174 14.49 -10.01 16.12
N ASP A 175 14.08 -8.81 15.73
CA ASP A 175 13.08 -8.03 16.46
C ASP A 175 11.71 -8.73 16.47
N ILE A 176 10.90 -8.42 17.47
CA ILE A 176 9.50 -8.89 17.58
C ILE A 176 8.58 -7.73 17.23
N ALA A 177 7.71 -7.97 16.26
CA ALA A 177 6.73 -7.00 15.78
C ALA A 177 5.31 -7.38 16.20
N LEU A 178 4.50 -6.40 16.59
CA LEU A 178 3.06 -6.53 16.79
C LEU A 178 2.32 -5.74 15.72
N VAL A 179 1.51 -6.41 14.90
CA VAL A 179 0.69 -5.79 13.85
C VAL A 179 -0.76 -5.74 14.30
N GLY A 180 -1.30 -4.55 14.44
CA GLY A 180 -2.69 -4.30 14.81
C GLY A 180 -3.60 -4.26 13.58
N GLY A 181 -4.25 -5.37 13.30
CA GLY A 181 -5.13 -5.56 12.15
C GLY A 181 -4.53 -6.46 11.05
N ALA A 182 -5.32 -7.43 10.56
CA ALA A 182 -4.99 -8.32 9.46
C ALA A 182 -5.77 -7.96 8.18
N GLY A 183 -5.95 -6.67 7.92
CA GLY A 183 -6.39 -6.16 6.62
C GLY A 183 -5.31 -6.36 5.55
N PRO A 184 -5.57 -6.00 4.28
CA PRO A 184 -4.61 -6.18 3.19
C PRO A 184 -3.21 -5.63 3.52
N ILE A 185 -3.14 -4.39 4.02
CA ILE A 185 -1.85 -3.76 4.37
C ILE A 185 -1.19 -4.46 5.57
N GLY A 186 -1.94 -4.82 6.63
CA GLY A 186 -1.37 -5.53 7.78
C GLY A 186 -0.80 -6.89 7.41
N LEU A 187 -1.44 -7.63 6.50
CA LEU A 187 -0.95 -8.91 6.00
C LEU A 187 0.28 -8.75 5.11
N LEU A 188 0.27 -7.81 4.16
CA LEU A 188 1.40 -7.56 3.27
C LEU A 188 2.62 -7.01 4.03
N LEU A 189 2.41 -6.11 5.00
CA LEU A 189 3.45 -5.68 5.94
C LEU A 189 4.01 -6.88 6.71
N SER A 190 3.16 -7.77 7.22
CA SER A 190 3.60 -8.97 7.93
C SER A 190 4.46 -9.89 7.05
N ALA A 191 4.15 -9.99 5.75
CA ALA A 191 4.98 -10.70 4.78
C ALA A 191 6.38 -10.07 4.65
N ILE A 192 6.45 -8.74 4.58
CA ILE A 192 7.73 -8.01 4.60
C ILE A 192 8.50 -8.30 5.89
N LEU A 193 7.86 -8.15 7.05
CA LEU A 193 8.49 -8.38 8.35
C LEU A 193 9.07 -9.79 8.46
N LYS A 194 8.32 -10.81 8.02
CA LYS A 194 8.80 -12.19 7.96
C LYS A 194 9.97 -12.37 7.01
N ALA A 195 9.90 -11.79 5.80
CA ALA A 195 10.98 -11.85 4.82
C ALA A 195 12.26 -11.13 5.32
N LYS A 196 12.11 -10.13 6.18
CA LYS A 196 13.22 -9.40 6.83
C LYS A 196 13.68 -10.05 8.14
N GLY A 197 13.13 -11.21 8.53
CA GLY A 197 13.61 -12.01 9.66
C GLY A 197 13.07 -11.58 11.03
N LEU A 198 11.95 -10.88 11.08
CA LEU A 198 11.27 -10.55 12.32
C LEU A 198 10.34 -11.68 12.77
N LYS A 199 10.09 -11.74 14.08
CA LYS A 199 9.00 -12.51 14.65
C LYS A 199 7.74 -11.67 14.66
N VAL A 200 6.65 -12.20 14.11
CA VAL A 200 5.41 -11.42 13.85
C VAL A 200 4.26 -11.92 14.72
N ILE A 201 3.66 -11.01 15.46
CA ILE A 201 2.42 -11.20 16.20
C ILE A 201 1.35 -10.35 15.48
N ILE A 202 0.21 -10.94 15.11
CA ILE A 202 -0.94 -10.20 14.55
C ILE A 202 -2.07 -10.22 15.57
N THR A 203 -2.78 -9.10 15.74
CA THR A 203 -4.05 -9.06 16.45
C THR A 203 -5.19 -8.71 15.49
N GLU A 204 -6.26 -9.54 15.50
CA GLU A 204 -7.40 -9.39 14.58
C GLU A 204 -8.68 -10.01 15.18
N LEU A 205 -9.82 -9.30 15.02
CA LEU A 205 -11.15 -9.76 15.48
C LEU A 205 -11.86 -10.64 14.44
N SER A 206 -11.72 -10.31 13.15
CA SER A 206 -12.45 -10.97 12.08
C SER A 206 -11.97 -12.40 11.87
N ALA A 207 -12.88 -13.37 12.02
CA ALA A 207 -12.57 -14.78 11.78
C ALA A 207 -12.01 -15.03 10.36
N LYS A 208 -12.58 -14.35 9.33
CA LYS A 208 -12.10 -14.47 7.95
C LYS A 208 -10.66 -13.94 7.78
N ARG A 209 -10.34 -12.81 8.42
CA ARG A 209 -8.99 -12.23 8.35
C ARG A 209 -7.97 -13.04 9.16
N LYS A 210 -8.36 -13.59 10.32
CA LYS A 210 -7.54 -14.52 11.07
C LYS A 210 -7.20 -15.77 10.25
N GLU A 211 -8.19 -16.34 9.54
CA GLU A 211 -7.96 -17.48 8.66
C GLU A 211 -7.01 -17.13 7.53
N LYS A 212 -7.19 -15.95 6.89
CA LYS A 212 -6.30 -15.47 5.83
C LYS A 212 -4.85 -15.25 6.35
N ALA A 213 -4.69 -14.73 7.57
CA ALA A 213 -3.38 -14.60 8.20
C ALA A 213 -2.71 -15.97 8.43
N LYS A 214 -3.51 -16.99 8.77
CA LYS A 214 -3.06 -18.37 8.95
C LYS A 214 -2.64 -19.02 7.62
N GLU A 215 -3.50 -18.91 6.60
CA GLU A 215 -3.24 -19.46 5.26
C GLU A 215 -1.97 -18.84 4.63
N SER A 216 -1.76 -17.54 4.83
CA SER A 216 -0.59 -16.83 4.29
C SER A 216 0.70 -17.14 5.02
N GLY A 217 0.65 -17.71 6.24
CA GLY A 217 1.82 -18.08 7.03
C GLY A 217 2.71 -16.91 7.46
N VAL A 218 2.18 -15.68 7.47
CA VAL A 218 2.95 -14.44 7.74
C VAL A 218 3.02 -14.06 9.22
N ALA A 219 2.43 -14.86 10.10
CA ALA A 219 2.43 -14.60 11.54
C ALA A 219 2.96 -15.82 12.31
N ASP A 220 3.76 -15.56 13.34
CA ASP A 220 4.14 -16.57 14.33
C ASP A 220 3.04 -16.76 15.38
N TYR A 221 2.27 -15.69 15.67
CA TYR A 221 1.13 -15.72 16.56
C TYR A 221 -0.01 -14.86 16.00
N ILE A 222 -1.23 -15.36 16.15
CA ILE A 222 -2.46 -14.64 15.81
C ILE A 222 -3.31 -14.58 17.07
N LEU A 223 -3.56 -13.36 17.57
CA LEU A 223 -4.27 -13.11 18.82
C LEU A 223 -5.65 -12.51 18.52
N ASP A 224 -6.68 -13.09 19.10
CA ASP A 224 -8.04 -12.52 19.05
C ASP A 224 -8.29 -11.69 20.31
N PRO A 225 -8.45 -10.36 20.21
CA PRO A 225 -8.67 -9.50 21.37
C PRO A 225 -10.05 -9.68 22.02
N SER A 226 -10.93 -10.49 21.44
CA SER A 226 -12.19 -10.91 22.09
C SER A 226 -12.03 -12.16 22.96
N GLU A 227 -10.98 -12.94 22.75
CA GLU A 227 -10.72 -14.20 23.44
C GLU A 227 -9.61 -14.06 24.49
N VAL A 228 -8.62 -13.17 24.25
CA VAL A 228 -7.46 -13.00 25.13
C VAL A 228 -7.14 -11.53 25.39
N ASP A 229 -6.50 -11.27 26.53
CA ASP A 229 -5.83 -9.98 26.75
C ASP A 229 -4.52 -9.94 25.96
N VAL A 230 -4.53 -9.17 24.88
CA VAL A 230 -3.42 -9.10 23.91
C VAL A 230 -2.13 -8.65 24.59
N VAL A 231 -2.18 -7.68 25.51
CA VAL A 231 -0.99 -7.18 26.21
C VAL A 231 -0.36 -8.29 27.06
N SER A 232 -1.19 -9.00 27.83
CA SER A 232 -0.73 -10.12 28.66
C SER A 232 -0.11 -11.24 27.82
N GLU A 233 -0.70 -11.58 26.66
CA GLU A 233 -0.13 -12.59 25.75
C GLU A 233 1.19 -12.12 25.12
N VAL A 234 1.26 -10.85 24.70
CA VAL A 234 2.52 -10.27 24.22
C VAL A 234 3.60 -10.33 25.28
N MET A 235 3.31 -9.98 26.55
CA MET A 235 4.27 -10.08 27.64
C MET A 235 4.75 -11.51 27.86
N LYS A 236 3.88 -12.52 27.75
CA LYS A 236 4.30 -13.93 27.81
C LYS A 236 5.24 -14.31 26.66
N ILE A 237 4.90 -13.91 25.42
CA ILE A 237 5.69 -14.20 24.22
C ILE A 237 7.08 -13.54 24.29
N THR A 238 7.17 -12.36 24.90
CA THR A 238 8.38 -11.54 25.00
C THR A 238 9.12 -11.64 26.34
N ASN A 239 8.74 -12.59 27.20
CA ASN A 239 9.31 -12.79 28.57
C ASN A 239 9.21 -11.54 29.47
N GLY A 240 8.19 -10.72 29.25
CA GLY A 240 7.91 -9.53 30.06
C GLY A 240 8.43 -8.21 29.47
N ASP A 241 9.21 -8.24 28.40
CA ASP A 241 9.84 -7.03 27.84
C ASP A 241 8.87 -6.17 27.00
N GLY A 242 7.91 -6.78 26.30
CA GLY A 242 7.13 -6.16 25.26
C GLY A 242 7.76 -6.28 23.86
N VAL A 243 7.05 -5.85 22.81
CA VAL A 243 7.56 -5.93 21.43
C VAL A 243 8.50 -4.77 21.11
N ASP A 244 9.43 -5.01 20.18
CA ASP A 244 10.40 -3.99 19.71
C ASP A 244 9.69 -2.90 18.89
N VAL A 245 8.75 -3.32 18.04
CA VAL A 245 8.01 -2.43 17.15
C VAL A 245 6.54 -2.85 17.05
N ALA A 246 5.65 -1.87 16.93
CA ALA A 246 4.25 -2.10 16.66
C ALA A 246 3.77 -1.29 15.47
N PHE A 247 2.84 -1.87 14.69
CA PHE A 247 2.28 -1.24 13.49
C PHE A 247 0.76 -1.13 13.63
N GLU A 248 0.23 0.07 13.50
CA GLU A 248 -1.20 0.32 13.53
C GLU A 248 -1.75 0.31 12.10
N CYS A 249 -2.57 -0.72 11.77
CA CYS A 249 -3.10 -0.98 10.44
C CYS A 249 -4.64 -1.08 10.42
N SER A 250 -5.33 -0.55 11.43
CA SER A 250 -6.77 -0.75 11.62
C SER A 250 -7.62 0.52 11.67
N SER A 251 -7.01 1.68 11.94
CA SER A 251 -7.68 2.96 12.27
C SER A 251 -8.63 2.85 13.49
N VAL A 252 -8.32 1.97 14.47
CA VAL A 252 -9.12 1.75 15.65
C VAL A 252 -8.38 2.16 16.91
N ASN A 253 -8.95 3.12 17.68
CA ASN A 253 -8.27 3.67 18.86
C ASN A 253 -7.93 2.59 19.90
N LYS A 254 -8.82 1.62 20.13
CA LYS A 254 -8.54 0.52 21.05
C LYS A 254 -7.34 -0.33 20.64
N VAL A 255 -7.10 -0.50 19.32
CA VAL A 255 -5.91 -1.17 18.80
C VAL A 255 -4.68 -0.31 19.11
N LEU A 256 -4.71 0.98 18.81
CA LEU A 256 -3.61 1.90 19.13
C LEU A 256 -3.25 1.88 20.62
N ASP A 257 -4.25 1.90 21.52
CA ASP A 257 -4.04 1.82 22.96
C ASP A 257 -3.34 0.50 23.36
N THR A 258 -3.75 -0.62 22.74
CA THR A 258 -3.13 -1.94 22.93
C THR A 258 -1.67 -1.93 22.49
N LEU A 259 -1.37 -1.35 21.31
CA LEU A 259 0.01 -1.26 20.80
C LEU A 259 0.89 -0.44 21.74
N VAL A 260 0.41 0.74 22.21
CA VAL A 260 1.13 1.58 23.17
C VAL A 260 1.44 0.82 24.46
N ALA A 261 0.49 -0.01 24.93
CA ALA A 261 0.70 -0.82 26.13
C ALA A 261 1.69 -1.96 25.92
N ALA A 262 1.67 -2.59 24.74
CA ALA A 262 2.45 -3.80 24.42
C ALA A 262 3.90 -3.55 23.98
N VAL A 263 4.21 -2.35 23.51
CA VAL A 263 5.59 -1.97 23.09
C VAL A 263 6.49 -1.81 24.31
N LYS A 264 7.72 -2.30 24.22
CA LYS A 264 8.75 -2.14 25.25
C LYS A 264 9.20 -0.67 25.42
N PRO A 265 9.85 -0.30 26.54
CA PRO A 265 10.53 1.00 26.63
C PRO A 265 11.49 1.23 25.45
N THR A 266 11.54 2.47 24.94
CA THR A 266 12.30 2.90 23.75
C THR A 266 11.89 2.21 22.44
N GLY A 267 10.75 1.51 22.43
CA GLY A 267 10.24 0.86 21.24
C GLY A 267 9.55 1.84 20.27
N VAL A 268 9.22 1.35 19.09
CA VAL A 268 8.69 2.16 18.01
C VAL A 268 7.24 1.78 17.70
N ILE A 269 6.38 2.77 17.48
CA ILE A 269 5.02 2.60 16.96
C ILE A 269 4.94 3.29 15.62
N VAL A 270 4.54 2.56 14.57
CA VAL A 270 4.30 3.12 13.24
C VAL A 270 2.81 3.15 12.95
N ILE A 271 2.25 4.33 12.70
CA ILE A 271 0.87 4.51 12.27
C ILE A 271 0.85 4.39 10.76
N VAL A 272 0.23 3.33 10.25
CA VAL A 272 0.16 2.99 8.82
C VAL A 272 -1.20 3.32 8.22
N SER A 273 -2.26 3.17 9.01
CA SER A 273 -3.63 3.42 8.55
C SER A 273 -3.93 4.91 8.44
N ILE A 274 -4.82 5.25 7.49
CA ILE A 274 -5.41 6.59 7.37
C ILE A 274 -6.64 6.66 8.27
N TRP A 275 -6.70 7.69 9.11
CA TRP A 275 -7.78 7.89 10.07
C TRP A 275 -8.77 8.93 9.55
N SER A 276 -10.06 8.57 9.52
CA SER A 276 -11.15 9.49 9.16
C SER A 276 -11.51 10.48 10.27
N HIS A 277 -11.15 10.15 11.52
CA HIS A 277 -11.41 10.98 12.69
C HIS A 277 -10.15 11.12 13.55
N PRO A 278 -10.03 12.19 14.35
CA PRO A 278 -8.92 12.34 15.28
C PRO A 278 -8.81 11.15 16.23
N ALA A 279 -7.61 10.57 16.32
CA ALA A 279 -7.28 9.51 17.27
C ALA A 279 -6.84 10.11 18.61
N SER A 280 -7.00 9.34 19.69
CA SER A 280 -6.37 9.64 20.97
C SER A 280 -5.21 8.70 21.24
N ILE A 281 -4.16 9.19 21.88
CA ILE A 281 -3.02 8.39 22.32
C ILE A 281 -2.71 8.70 23.79
N ASN A 282 -2.37 7.68 24.57
CA ASN A 282 -1.93 7.87 25.94
C ASN A 282 -0.51 8.48 25.98
N VAL A 283 -0.44 9.81 25.98
CA VAL A 283 0.82 10.56 25.98
C VAL A 283 1.65 10.27 27.25
N HIS A 284 1.01 9.99 28.39
CA HIS A 284 1.73 9.58 29.61
C HIS A 284 2.55 8.31 29.36
N SER A 285 1.96 7.30 28.75
CA SER A 285 2.68 6.07 28.39
C SER A 285 3.80 6.29 27.37
N VAL A 286 3.58 7.18 26.39
CA VAL A 286 4.63 7.57 25.43
C VAL A 286 5.83 8.18 26.16
N VAL A 287 5.60 9.11 27.08
CA VAL A 287 6.66 9.76 27.87
C VAL A 287 7.36 8.77 28.80
N MET A 288 6.60 7.98 29.54
CA MET A 288 7.15 7.07 30.56
C MET A 288 7.97 5.92 29.97
N LYS A 289 7.71 5.57 28.73
CA LYS A 289 8.46 4.52 28.00
C LYS A 289 9.43 5.09 26.96
N GLU A 290 9.53 6.41 26.81
CA GLU A 290 10.32 7.08 25.75
C GLU A 290 10.03 6.49 24.36
N LEU A 291 8.74 6.32 24.02
CA LEU A 291 8.35 5.69 22.75
C LEU A 291 8.53 6.63 21.56
N ASP A 292 9.03 6.09 20.46
CA ASP A 292 8.97 6.72 19.15
C ASP A 292 7.61 6.45 18.49
N VAL A 293 6.83 7.49 18.22
CA VAL A 293 5.58 7.39 17.42
C VAL A 293 5.81 8.02 16.06
N ARG A 294 5.70 7.22 15.01
CA ARG A 294 6.02 7.60 13.63
C ARG A 294 4.82 7.40 12.73
N GLY A 295 4.56 8.35 11.83
CA GLY A 295 3.63 8.18 10.71
C GLY A 295 4.34 7.64 9.48
N THR A 296 3.59 6.97 8.61
CA THR A 296 4.00 6.60 7.26
C THR A 296 2.86 6.84 6.29
N ILE A 297 3.17 7.19 5.06
CA ILE A 297 2.22 7.36 3.97
C ILE A 297 2.80 6.78 2.69
N ALA A 298 2.01 5.96 1.99
CA ALA A 298 2.39 5.38 0.71
C ALA A 298 3.79 4.73 0.75
N TYR A 299 4.68 5.12 -0.15
CA TYR A 299 6.03 4.55 -0.31
C TYR A 299 6.93 5.56 -1.05
N VAL A 300 8.24 5.33 -1.02
CA VAL A 300 9.23 6.11 -1.77
C VAL A 300 10.43 5.26 -2.14
N ASN A 301 10.63 4.99 -3.44
CA ASN A 301 11.68 4.11 -3.97
C ASN A 301 11.62 2.65 -3.39
N ASP A 302 10.44 2.18 -2.98
CA ASP A 302 10.27 0.86 -2.36
C ASP A 302 10.00 -0.25 -3.38
N HIS A 303 9.53 0.09 -4.59
CA HIS A 303 9.13 -0.88 -5.61
C HIS A 303 10.26 -1.84 -6.02
N GLU A 304 11.48 -1.35 -6.19
CA GLU A 304 12.62 -2.19 -6.58
C GLU A 304 12.90 -3.29 -5.57
N GLU A 305 12.88 -2.96 -4.28
CA GLU A 305 13.12 -3.94 -3.22
C GLU A 305 11.95 -4.93 -3.08
N THR A 306 10.71 -4.47 -3.20
CA THR A 306 9.53 -5.34 -3.14
C THR A 306 9.46 -6.30 -4.32
N ILE A 307 9.74 -5.83 -5.55
CA ILE A 307 9.88 -6.67 -6.74
C ILE A 307 10.93 -7.75 -6.50
N LYS A 308 12.12 -7.36 -6.02
CA LYS A 308 13.20 -8.29 -5.70
C LYS A 308 12.82 -9.35 -4.69
N LEU A 309 12.13 -8.99 -3.61
CA LEU A 309 11.67 -9.95 -2.59
C LEU A 309 10.70 -10.99 -3.18
N VAL A 310 9.85 -10.59 -4.11
CA VAL A 310 8.93 -11.50 -4.81
C VAL A 310 9.69 -12.36 -5.83
N GLU A 311 10.59 -11.79 -6.63
CA GLU A 311 11.40 -12.51 -7.62
C GLU A 311 12.34 -13.55 -6.99
N GLU A 312 12.89 -13.25 -5.83
CA GLU A 312 13.72 -14.17 -5.05
C GLU A 312 12.90 -15.27 -4.33
N GLY A 313 11.56 -15.21 -4.43
CA GLY A 313 10.66 -16.18 -3.76
C GLY A 313 10.60 -16.01 -2.25
N LYS A 314 11.08 -14.90 -1.70
CA LYS A 314 10.99 -14.59 -0.27
C LYS A 314 9.58 -14.24 0.16
N ILE A 315 8.77 -13.73 -0.78
CA ILE A 315 7.36 -13.41 -0.58
C ILE A 315 6.56 -14.06 -1.70
N ASN A 316 5.58 -14.89 -1.32
CA ASN A 316 4.57 -15.43 -2.24
C ASN A 316 3.31 -14.59 -2.10
N LEU A 317 2.85 -13.96 -3.20
CA LEU A 317 1.69 -13.07 -3.18
C LEU A 317 0.35 -13.79 -3.42
N GLU A 318 0.35 -15.04 -3.90
CA GLU A 318 -0.87 -15.81 -4.18
C GLU A 318 -1.84 -15.88 -2.98
N PRO A 319 -1.41 -16.14 -1.72
CA PRO A 319 -2.31 -16.23 -0.58
C PRO A 319 -3.07 -14.94 -0.25
N PHE A 320 -2.62 -13.77 -0.75
CA PHE A 320 -3.26 -12.48 -0.44
C PHE A 320 -4.39 -12.12 -1.40
N ILE A 321 -4.49 -12.80 -2.54
CA ILE A 321 -5.61 -12.61 -3.48
C ILE A 321 -6.86 -13.26 -2.88
N THR A 322 -7.91 -12.47 -2.74
CA THR A 322 -9.18 -12.96 -2.17
C THR A 322 -10.17 -13.39 -3.23
N GLN A 323 -10.14 -12.76 -4.40
CA GLN A 323 -11.03 -13.04 -5.52
C GLN A 323 -10.43 -12.51 -6.82
N ARG A 324 -10.72 -13.20 -7.92
CA ARG A 324 -10.46 -12.75 -9.30
C ARG A 324 -11.79 -12.57 -10.02
N ILE A 325 -12.03 -11.43 -10.63
CA ILE A 325 -13.28 -11.06 -11.30
C ILE A 325 -13.00 -10.54 -12.70
#